data_919334527dcb9d482c71bfb4210f38aa
#
_entry.id   919334527dcb9d482c71bfb4210f38aa
#
_cell.length_a   1.000
_cell.length_b   1.000
_cell.length_c   1.000
_cell.angle_alpha   90.00
_cell.angle_beta   90.00
_cell.angle_gamma   90.00
#
_symmetry.space_group_name_H-M   'P 1'
#
loop_
_entity.id
_entity.type
_entity.pdbx_description
1 polymer ?
#
loop_
_entity_poly.entity_id
_entity_poly.type
_entity_poly.pdbx_seq_one_letter_code
_entity_poly.pdbx_strand_id
1 'polypeptide(L)' 'MSYHIKKPCVLDSSITLYYEGGTRWSDDYTKRNIYSTKSGADKRANNSSGENGGFKYSTVVEE' A
#
# COMPACT_ATOMS: atom_id res chain seq x y z
N MET A 1 -8.20 1.31 -15.43
CA MET A 1 -7.70 2.13 -14.32
C MET A 1 -6.84 1.27 -13.43
N SER A 2 -5.87 1.89 -12.79
CA SER A 2 -4.93 1.16 -11.93
C SER A 2 -5.06 1.67 -10.50
N TYR A 3 -4.61 0.87 -9.55
CA TYR A 3 -4.68 1.19 -8.13
C TYR A 3 -3.38 0.78 -7.46
N HIS A 4 -3.02 1.49 -6.41
CA HIS A 4 -1.89 1.10 -5.57
C HIS A 4 -2.22 1.35 -4.11
N ILE A 5 -1.38 0.85 -3.20
CA ILE A 5 -1.58 1.00 -1.76
C ILE A 5 -0.45 1.85 -1.22
N LYS A 6 -0.80 2.85 -0.42
CA LYS A 6 0.18 3.72 0.23
C LYS A 6 -0.13 3.90 1.70
N LYS A 7 0.86 4.30 2.47
CA LYS A 7 0.69 4.64 3.89
C LYS A 7 1.74 5.67 4.30
N PRO A 8 1.51 6.46 5.36
CA PRO A 8 2.55 7.32 5.89
C PRO A 8 3.62 6.48 6.59
N CYS A 9 4.85 6.95 6.56
CA CYS A 9 5.93 6.33 7.32
C CYS A 9 5.70 6.55 8.81
N VAL A 10 5.85 5.51 9.61
CA VAL A 10 5.63 5.58 11.07
C VAL A 10 6.65 6.51 11.72
N LEU A 11 7.88 6.53 11.21
CA LEU A 11 8.96 7.33 11.79
C LEU A 11 8.94 8.79 11.32
N ASP A 12 8.34 9.04 10.16
CA ASP A 12 8.27 10.39 9.59
C ASP A 12 7.04 10.50 8.69
N SER A 13 5.99 11.13 9.19
CA SER A 13 4.72 11.22 8.49
C SER A 13 4.79 12.06 7.21
N SER A 14 5.87 12.80 7.00
CA SER A 14 6.07 13.55 5.74
C SER A 14 6.50 12.62 4.60
N ILE A 15 6.92 11.39 4.91
CA ILE A 15 7.32 10.40 3.93
C ILE A 15 6.14 9.47 3.66
N THR A 16 5.85 9.24 2.38
CA THR A 16 4.82 8.28 1.97
C THR A 16 5.50 7.00 1.51
N LEU A 17 5.01 5.87 2.04
CA LEU A 17 5.48 4.55 1.62
C LEU A 17 4.47 3.92 0.69
N TYR A 18 4.97 3.24 -0.34
CA TYR A 18 4.16 2.55 -1.33
C TYR A 18 4.40 1.05 -1.21
N TYR A 19 3.32 0.27 -1.28
CA TYR A 19 3.40 -1.17 -1.18
C TYR A 19 4.04 -1.75 -2.44
N GLU A 20 5.11 -2.54 -2.27
CA GLU A 20 5.82 -3.16 -3.39
C GLU A 20 5.42 -4.61 -3.63
N GLY A 21 4.69 -5.21 -2.68
CA GLY A 21 4.34 -6.61 -2.74
C GLY A 21 4.97 -7.39 -1.59
N GLY A 22 4.40 -8.54 -1.25
CA GLY A 22 4.88 -9.32 -0.12
C GLY A 22 4.82 -8.52 1.18
N THR A 23 5.95 -8.32 1.83
CA THR A 23 6.06 -7.54 3.06
C THR A 23 6.88 -6.27 2.86
N ARG A 24 7.09 -5.85 1.62
CA ARG A 24 7.97 -4.73 1.31
C ARG A 24 7.20 -3.44 1.09
N TRP A 25 7.77 -2.36 1.60
CA TRP A 25 7.30 -0.99 1.40
C TRP A 25 8.47 -0.13 1.02
N SER A 26 8.23 0.88 0.17
CA SER A 26 9.29 1.76 -0.30
C SER A 26 8.76 3.17 -0.46
N ASP A 27 9.62 4.16 -0.34
CA ASP A 27 9.28 5.54 -0.65
C ASP A 27 9.41 5.85 -2.15
N ASP A 28 9.81 4.88 -2.95
CA ASP A 28 9.96 5.04 -4.39
C ASP A 28 8.63 4.72 -5.08
N TYR A 29 7.97 5.76 -5.59
CA TYR A 29 6.69 5.65 -6.26
C TYR A 29 6.74 4.69 -7.46
N THR A 30 7.88 4.62 -8.15
CA THR A 30 8.00 3.78 -9.35
C THR A 30 8.04 2.29 -9.02
N LYS A 31 8.28 1.94 -7.77
CA LYS A 31 8.34 0.52 -7.33
C LYS A 31 7.02 0.03 -6.76
N ARG A 32 5.99 0.87 -6.73
CA ARG A 32 4.71 0.48 -6.16
C ARG A 32 4.10 -0.69 -6.91
N ASN A 33 3.44 -1.57 -6.17
CA ASN A 33 2.72 -2.69 -6.77
C ASN A 33 1.41 -2.19 -7.36
N ILE A 34 1.15 -2.53 -8.63
CA ILE A 34 -0.02 -2.04 -9.35
C ILE A 34 -1.09 -3.11 -9.37
N TYR A 35 -2.32 -2.71 -9.03
CA TYR A 35 -3.49 -3.58 -9.10
C TYR A 35 -4.40 -3.10 -10.22
N SER A 36 -4.98 -4.04 -10.94
CA SER A 36 -5.88 -3.72 -12.05
C SER A 36 -7.29 -3.37 -11.58
N THR A 37 -7.66 -3.77 -10.35
CA THR A 37 -8.98 -3.51 -9.80
C THR A 37 -8.87 -2.98 -8.38
N LYS A 38 -9.85 -2.14 -8.01
CA LYS A 38 -9.93 -1.63 -6.65
C LYS A 38 -10.17 -2.76 -5.65
N SER A 39 -11.02 -3.74 -6.01
CA SER A 39 -11.31 -4.85 -5.11
C SER A 39 -10.07 -5.70 -4.82
N GLY A 40 -9.19 -5.86 -5.79
CA GLY A 40 -7.93 -6.57 -5.57
C GLY A 40 -7.03 -5.84 -4.58
N ALA A 41 -6.90 -4.54 -4.74
CA ALA A 41 -6.10 -3.72 -3.83
C ALA A 41 -6.74 -3.67 -2.43
N ASP A 42 -8.07 -3.49 -2.36
CA ASP A 42 -8.79 -3.46 -1.09
C ASP A 42 -8.64 -4.78 -0.35
N LYS A 43 -8.76 -5.88 -1.06
CA LYS A 43 -8.63 -7.22 -0.47
C LYS A 43 -7.27 -7.39 0.18
N ARG A 44 -6.23 -6.90 -0.47
CA ARG A 44 -4.88 -6.98 0.10
C ARG A 44 -4.74 -6.07 1.31
N ALA A 45 -5.21 -4.84 1.21
CA ALA A 45 -5.08 -3.86 2.28
C ALA A 45 -5.92 -4.22 3.51
N ASN A 46 -7.07 -4.87 3.28
CA ASN A 46 -8.01 -5.22 4.36
C ASN A 46 -7.93 -6.68 4.78
N ASN A 47 -6.90 -7.37 4.37
CA ASN A 47 -6.63 -8.74 4.78
C ASN A 47 -6.57 -8.80 6.31
N SER A 48 -7.04 -9.91 6.89
CA SER A 48 -7.06 -10.07 8.34
C SER A 48 -5.67 -9.99 8.96
N SER A 49 -4.64 -10.28 8.20
CA SER A 49 -3.25 -10.13 8.63
C SER A 49 -2.67 -8.78 8.21
N GLY A 50 -3.48 -7.88 7.66
CA GLY A 50 -3.01 -6.62 7.12
C GLY A 50 -2.27 -5.75 8.12
N GLU A 51 -2.77 -5.67 9.34
CA GLU A 51 -2.11 -4.89 10.36
C GLU A 51 -0.72 -5.46 10.68
N ASN A 52 -0.63 -6.78 10.75
CA ASN A 52 0.63 -7.45 11.02
C ASN A 52 1.58 -7.35 9.82
N GLY A 53 1.02 -7.24 8.63
CA GLY A 53 1.80 -7.06 7.41
C GLY A 53 2.16 -5.62 7.11
N GLY A 54 1.90 -4.71 8.04
CA GLY A 54 2.25 -3.31 7.85
C GLY A 54 1.21 -2.49 7.12
N PHE A 55 -0.02 -2.97 7.01
CA PHE A 55 -1.09 -2.26 6.29
C PHE A 55 -1.86 -1.28 7.17
N LYS A 56 -1.50 -1.13 8.41
CA LYS A 56 -2.13 -0.15 9.29
C LYS A 56 -1.95 1.25 8.70
N TYR A 57 -3.03 2.01 8.65
CA TYR A 57 -3.06 3.36 8.06
C TYR A 57 -2.88 3.37 6.55
N SER A 58 -2.93 2.22 5.89
CA SER A 58 -2.81 2.19 4.43
C SER A 58 -4.09 2.67 3.76
N THR A 59 -3.92 3.17 2.54
CA THR A 59 -5.02 3.67 1.72
C THR A 59 -4.84 3.16 0.30
N VAL A 60 -5.94 2.75 -0.33
CA VAL A 60 -5.95 2.37 -1.73
C VAL A 60 -6.17 3.63 -2.57
N VAL A 61 -5.32 3.83 -3.56
CA VAL A 61 -5.34 5.03 -4.40
C VAL A 61 -5.57 4.64 -5.84
N GLU A 62 -6.50 5.32 -6.49
CA GLU A 62 -6.73 5.18 -7.93
C GLU A 62 -5.73 6.06 -8.67
N GLU A 63 -5.16 5.51 -9.73
CA GLU A 63 -4.20 6.24 -10.56
C GLU A 63 -4.80 6.77 -11.83
#